data_23bcb50ccddc66155da381c7e5020a9e
#
_entry.id   23bcb50ccddc66155da381c7e5020a9e
#
_cell.length_a   1.000
_cell.length_b   1.000
_cell.length_c   1.000
_cell.angle_alpha   90.00
_cell.angle_beta   90.00
_cell.angle_gamma   90.00
#
_symmetry.space_group_name_H-M   'P 1'
#
loop_
_entity.id
_entity.type
_entity.pdbx_description
1 polymer ?
#
loop_
_entity_poly.entity_id
_entity_poly.type
_entity_poly.pdbx_seq_one_letter_code
_entity_poly.pdbx_strand_id
1 'polypeptide(L)'
;MIRKIAGTSAIAGTAALLVSCAASQVGMGPAVPENLRAPAGQVLSIEAQATGVQIYECSASKTDPTKFEWLFKAPEADLFDSAGRKIGKHYAGPTWESNDESKVQGEVKARDDGPDANAIPWLLLNAKSPSGKGVFGQTQSIQRVRTVGGKAPAQGCGQEQAGQVTRVPYKATYYFYAARP
;
A
#
# COMPACT_ATOMS: atom_id res chain seq x y z
N MET A 1 -78.38 -39.51 18.50
CA MET A 1 -77.84 -38.43 17.63
C MET A 1 -76.76 -37.72 18.39
N ILE A 2 -75.51 -37.99 18.03
CA ILE A 2 -74.35 -37.45 18.75
C ILE A 2 -73.70 -36.42 17.83
N ARG A 3 -73.69 -35.14 18.26
CA ARG A 3 -72.95 -34.03 17.53
C ARG A 3 -71.51 -33.98 18.00
N LYS A 4 -70.58 -34.20 17.06
CA LYS A 4 -69.12 -33.95 17.26
C LYS A 4 -68.86 -32.46 17.11
N ILE A 5 -68.22 -31.89 18.12
CA ILE A 5 -67.70 -30.52 18.09
C ILE A 5 -66.17 -30.62 17.71
N ALA A 6 -65.81 -30.04 16.58
CA ALA A 6 -64.43 -29.97 16.12
C ALA A 6 -63.83 -28.72 16.71
N GLY A 7 -62.79 -28.86 17.54
CA GLY A 7 -62.00 -27.76 18.06
C GLY A 7 -60.87 -27.45 17.10
N THR A 8 -60.79 -26.21 16.65
CA THR A 8 -59.71 -25.64 15.82
C THR A 8 -58.66 -25.02 16.72
N SER A 9 -57.49 -25.62 16.82
CA SER A 9 -56.34 -25.04 17.53
C SER A 9 -55.58 -24.09 16.58
N ALA A 10 -55.55 -22.83 16.89
CA ALA A 10 -54.73 -21.82 16.21
C ALA A 10 -53.30 -21.84 16.79
N ILE A 11 -52.32 -22.20 15.99
CA ILE A 11 -50.90 -22.11 16.36
C ILE A 11 -50.43 -20.72 15.97
N ALA A 12 -50.16 -19.87 16.97
CA ALA A 12 -49.48 -18.55 16.78
C ALA A 12 -47.99 -18.78 16.59
N GLY A 13 -47.50 -18.65 15.38
CA GLY A 13 -46.08 -18.69 15.06
C GLY A 13 -45.39 -17.33 15.37
N THR A 14 -44.54 -17.30 16.37
CA THR A 14 -43.67 -16.13 16.69
C THR A 14 -42.49 -16.13 15.72
N ALA A 15 -42.48 -15.20 14.75
CA ALA A 15 -41.33 -14.97 13.87
C ALA A 15 -40.27 -14.23 14.63
N ALA A 16 -39.18 -14.87 14.99
CA ALA A 16 -37.98 -14.25 15.55
C ALA A 16 -37.18 -13.54 14.41
N LEU A 17 -37.17 -12.24 14.38
CA LEU A 17 -36.31 -11.44 13.52
C LEU A 17 -34.86 -11.53 14.01
N LEU A 18 -34.03 -12.30 13.30
CA LEU A 18 -32.59 -12.33 13.48
C LEU A 18 -32.04 -11.03 12.89
N VAL A 19 -31.73 -10.04 13.73
CA VAL A 19 -30.95 -8.88 13.36
C VAL A 19 -29.50 -9.34 13.18
N SER A 20 -29.09 -9.58 11.94
CA SER A 20 -27.69 -9.82 11.59
C SER A 20 -26.92 -8.50 11.71
N CYS A 21 -26.18 -8.33 12.81
CA CYS A 21 -25.15 -7.30 12.89
C CYS A 21 -24.04 -7.64 11.90
N ALA A 22 -24.07 -7.03 10.73
CA ALA A 22 -22.92 -7.01 9.83
C ALA A 22 -21.80 -6.21 10.53
N ALA A 23 -20.92 -6.91 11.24
CA ALA A 23 -19.68 -6.32 11.72
C ALA A 23 -18.89 -5.89 10.48
N SER A 24 -18.69 -4.57 10.31
CA SER A 24 -17.79 -4.04 9.30
C SER A 24 -16.43 -4.67 9.54
N GLN A 25 -15.98 -5.53 8.63
CA GLN A 25 -14.64 -6.08 8.68
C GLN A 25 -13.68 -4.93 8.41
N VAL A 26 -13.09 -4.38 9.46
CA VAL A 26 -11.92 -3.52 9.35
C VAL A 26 -10.88 -4.36 8.62
N GLY A 27 -10.52 -3.95 7.41
CA GLY A 27 -9.59 -4.70 6.57
C GLY A 27 -8.33 -5.02 7.36
N MET A 28 -8.03 -6.32 7.50
CA MET A 28 -6.78 -6.72 8.10
C MET A 28 -5.66 -6.35 7.12
N GLY A 29 -4.67 -5.60 7.62
CA GLY A 29 -3.46 -5.32 6.85
C GLY A 29 -2.74 -6.61 6.42
N PRO A 30 -1.72 -6.52 5.56
CA PRO A 30 -0.97 -7.69 5.07
C PRO A 30 -0.21 -8.39 6.21
N ALA A 31 0.04 -9.69 6.04
CA ALA A 31 1.02 -10.39 6.86
C ALA A 31 2.42 -9.86 6.54
N VAL A 32 3.11 -9.28 7.52
CA VAL A 32 4.43 -8.66 7.39
C VAL A 32 5.31 -9.01 8.58
N PRO A 33 6.65 -8.92 8.46
CA PRO A 33 7.57 -8.93 9.60
C PRO A 33 7.17 -7.91 10.67
N GLU A 34 7.51 -8.18 11.93
CA GLU A 34 7.08 -7.35 13.06
C GLU A 34 7.49 -5.89 12.94
N ASN A 35 8.72 -5.63 12.47
CA ASN A 35 9.26 -4.29 12.26
C ASN A 35 8.52 -3.47 11.18
N LEU A 36 7.74 -4.13 10.33
CA LEU A 36 6.93 -3.49 9.30
C LEU A 36 5.45 -3.36 9.65
N ARG A 37 5.01 -3.80 10.84
CA ARG A 37 3.61 -3.66 11.27
C ARG A 37 3.23 -2.20 11.41
N ALA A 38 2.01 -1.87 10.97
CA ALA A 38 1.45 -0.55 11.22
C ALA A 38 1.35 -0.30 12.73
N PRO A 39 1.60 0.93 13.21
CA PRO A 39 1.48 1.28 14.62
C PRO A 39 0.10 0.96 15.21
N ALA A 40 0.07 0.62 16.51
CA ALA A 40 -1.18 0.42 17.22
C ALA A 40 -2.07 1.68 17.16
N GLY A 41 -3.38 1.50 17.13
CA GLY A 41 -4.34 2.61 17.01
C GLY A 41 -4.57 3.10 15.58
N GLN A 42 -3.90 2.53 14.60
CA GLN A 42 -4.17 2.80 13.19
C GLN A 42 -4.99 1.68 12.55
N VAL A 43 -5.76 2.04 11.53
CA VAL A 43 -6.57 1.11 10.74
C VAL A 43 -6.24 1.28 9.26
N LEU A 44 -6.32 0.19 8.50
CA LEU A 44 -6.16 0.23 7.06
C LEU A 44 -7.27 1.08 6.44
N SER A 45 -6.87 2.11 5.68
CA SER A 45 -7.78 3.02 4.98
C SER A 45 -7.83 2.73 3.48
N ILE A 46 -6.66 2.43 2.86
CA ILE A 46 -6.57 2.21 1.42
C ILE A 46 -5.53 1.13 1.14
N GLU A 47 -5.84 0.26 0.18
CA GLU A 47 -4.89 -0.58 -0.54
C GLU A 47 -4.76 -0.06 -1.96
N ALA A 48 -3.53 0.17 -2.43
CA ALA A 48 -3.24 0.59 -3.79
C ALA A 48 -2.15 -0.30 -4.40
N GLN A 49 -2.40 -0.78 -5.61
CA GLN A 49 -1.41 -1.50 -6.40
C GLN A 49 -0.64 -0.52 -7.27
N ALA A 50 0.68 -0.57 -7.24
CA ALA A 50 1.55 0.26 -8.05
C ALA A 50 2.17 -0.51 -9.20
N THR A 51 2.21 0.10 -10.36
CA THR A 51 2.95 -0.38 -11.54
C THR A 51 3.70 0.79 -12.17
N GLY A 52 5.00 0.65 -12.33
CA GLY A 52 5.83 1.73 -12.86
C GLY A 52 7.30 1.37 -12.89
N VAL A 53 8.16 2.34 -12.62
CA VAL A 53 9.62 2.20 -12.65
C VAL A 53 10.29 2.82 -11.43
N GLN A 54 11.43 2.26 -11.06
CA GLN A 54 12.44 2.90 -10.22
C GLN A 54 13.47 3.54 -11.13
N ILE A 55 13.77 4.81 -10.93
CA ILE A 55 14.69 5.61 -11.74
C ILE A 55 16.03 5.66 -11.01
N TYR A 56 17.09 5.31 -11.70
CA TYR A 56 18.47 5.37 -11.22
C TYR A 56 19.31 6.19 -12.17
N GLU A 57 20.31 6.87 -11.62
CA GLU A 57 21.33 7.61 -12.38
C GLU A 57 22.71 7.06 -12.01
N CYS A 58 23.53 6.81 -13.02
CA CYS A 58 24.91 6.44 -12.81
C CYS A 58 25.69 7.67 -12.34
N SER A 59 26.15 7.65 -11.11
CA SER A 59 26.87 8.77 -10.50
C SER A 59 28.03 8.26 -9.65
N ALA A 60 28.99 9.13 -9.37
CA ALA A 60 30.06 8.81 -8.44
C ALA A 60 29.48 8.38 -7.07
N SER A 61 30.03 7.31 -6.51
CA SER A 61 29.61 6.81 -5.20
C SER A 61 29.81 7.88 -4.13
N LYS A 62 28.86 7.97 -3.20
CA LYS A 62 28.95 8.93 -2.07
C LYS A 62 30.05 8.57 -1.08
N THR A 63 30.46 7.30 -1.05
CA THR A 63 31.48 6.78 -0.12
C THR A 63 32.86 6.65 -0.75
N ASP A 64 32.94 6.55 -2.07
CA ASP A 64 34.18 6.43 -2.83
C ASP A 64 34.02 7.14 -4.19
N PRO A 65 34.42 8.42 -4.32
CA PRO A 65 34.24 9.20 -5.55
C PRO A 65 34.98 8.65 -6.79
N THR A 66 35.88 7.69 -6.60
CA THR A 66 36.58 7.02 -7.72
C THR A 66 35.75 5.89 -8.34
N LYS A 67 34.66 5.49 -7.69
CA LYS A 67 33.74 4.45 -8.16
C LYS A 67 32.42 5.06 -8.59
N PHE A 68 31.77 4.39 -9.56
CA PHE A 68 30.44 4.77 -10.03
C PHE A 68 29.45 3.69 -9.66
N GLU A 69 28.22 4.12 -9.39
CA GLU A 69 27.11 3.23 -9.03
C GLU A 69 25.78 3.82 -9.49
N TRP A 70 24.77 2.92 -9.68
CA TRP A 70 23.40 3.33 -9.94
C TRP A 70 22.76 3.87 -8.68
N LEU A 71 22.68 5.19 -8.53
CA LEU A 71 22.04 5.85 -7.40
C LEU A 71 20.54 6.02 -7.68
N PHE A 72 19.72 5.60 -6.72
CA PHE A 72 18.27 5.79 -6.79
C PHE A 72 17.94 7.29 -6.76
N LYS A 73 17.08 7.71 -7.70
CA LYS A 73 16.60 9.10 -7.85
C LYS A 73 15.16 9.26 -7.44
N ALA A 74 14.27 8.44 -8.00
CA ALA A 74 12.84 8.55 -7.78
C ALA A 74 12.08 7.30 -8.22
N PRO A 75 10.90 7.01 -7.63
CA PRO A 75 9.89 6.17 -8.26
C PRO A 75 9.09 6.99 -9.28
N GLU A 76 8.48 6.33 -10.23
CA GLU A 76 7.42 6.85 -11.09
C GLU A 76 6.45 5.70 -11.38
N ALA A 77 5.23 5.79 -10.83
CA ALA A 77 4.26 4.72 -10.96
C ALA A 77 2.82 5.24 -10.94
N ASP A 78 1.94 4.52 -11.60
CA ASP A 78 0.50 4.63 -11.48
C ASP A 78 0.01 3.79 -10.30
N LEU A 79 -1.03 4.27 -9.62
CA LEU A 79 -1.70 3.60 -8.51
C LEU A 79 -3.09 3.13 -8.97
N PHE A 80 -3.43 1.90 -8.61
CA PHE A 80 -4.70 1.26 -8.98
C PHE A 80 -5.40 0.70 -7.73
N ASP A 81 -6.73 0.76 -7.72
CA ASP A 81 -7.54 0.06 -6.72
C ASP A 81 -7.69 -1.44 -7.04
N SER A 82 -8.39 -2.18 -6.18
CA SER A 82 -8.65 -3.61 -6.35
C SER A 82 -9.47 -3.96 -7.60
N ALA A 83 -10.19 -3.00 -8.18
CA ALA A 83 -10.92 -3.15 -9.43
C ALA A 83 -10.07 -2.82 -10.68
N GLY A 84 -8.79 -2.48 -10.50
CA GLY A 84 -7.88 -2.10 -11.57
C GLY A 84 -8.11 -0.67 -12.10
N ARG A 85 -8.87 0.17 -11.42
CA ARG A 85 -9.07 1.57 -11.80
C ARG A 85 -7.91 2.41 -11.29
N LYS A 86 -7.37 3.29 -12.15
CA LYS A 86 -6.32 4.22 -11.73
C LYS A 86 -6.87 5.25 -10.75
N ILE A 87 -6.28 5.29 -9.56
CA ILE A 87 -6.68 6.16 -8.44
C ILE A 87 -5.67 7.25 -8.14
N GLY A 88 -4.49 7.24 -8.75
CA GLY A 88 -3.46 8.23 -8.50
C GLY A 88 -2.11 7.86 -9.09
N LYS A 89 -1.07 8.50 -8.54
CA LYS A 89 0.34 8.33 -8.96
C LYS A 89 1.28 8.35 -7.76
N HIS A 90 2.48 7.78 -7.96
CA HIS A 90 3.58 7.77 -6.99
C HIS A 90 4.85 8.28 -7.66
N TYR A 91 5.54 9.23 -7.03
CA TYR A 91 6.70 9.91 -7.62
C TYR A 91 7.69 10.39 -6.55
N ALA A 92 8.68 11.19 -6.98
CA ALA A 92 9.74 11.68 -6.10
C ALA A 92 9.26 12.29 -4.78
N GLY A 93 10.04 12.08 -3.72
CA GLY A 93 9.81 12.67 -2.43
C GLY A 93 9.75 11.73 -1.21
N PRO A 94 9.47 10.42 -1.29
CA PRO A 94 8.49 9.70 -2.09
C PRO A 94 7.08 10.22 -1.82
N THR A 95 6.34 10.56 -2.86
CA THR A 95 5.00 11.17 -2.78
C THR A 95 3.96 10.26 -3.41
N TRP A 96 2.81 10.12 -2.77
CA TRP A 96 1.58 9.54 -3.33
C TRP A 96 0.54 10.65 -3.47
N GLU A 97 -0.05 10.74 -4.64
CA GLU A 97 -1.07 11.73 -5.00
C GLU A 97 -2.26 11.03 -5.62
N SER A 98 -3.45 11.24 -5.07
CA SER A 98 -4.70 10.70 -5.57
C SER A 98 -5.30 11.59 -6.66
N ASN A 99 -6.23 11.02 -7.46
CA ASN A 99 -7.02 11.77 -8.42
C ASN A 99 -7.92 12.85 -7.77
N ASP A 100 -8.16 12.79 -6.45
CA ASP A 100 -8.86 13.80 -5.67
C ASP A 100 -7.93 14.91 -5.14
N GLU A 101 -6.67 14.96 -5.66
CA GLU A 101 -5.62 15.93 -5.33
C GLU A 101 -5.07 15.83 -3.89
N SER A 102 -5.58 14.90 -3.07
CA SER A 102 -4.96 14.64 -1.77
C SER A 102 -3.60 13.98 -1.94
N LYS A 103 -2.65 14.33 -1.06
CA LYS A 103 -1.25 13.89 -1.14
C LYS A 103 -0.72 13.47 0.21
N VAL A 104 0.26 12.59 0.18
CA VAL A 104 1.08 12.25 1.34
C VAL A 104 2.50 11.98 0.89
N GLN A 105 3.48 12.45 1.66
CA GLN A 105 4.89 12.06 1.53
C GLN A 105 5.22 11.01 2.58
N GLY A 106 6.21 10.17 2.31
CA GLY A 106 6.67 9.16 3.23
C GLY A 106 8.12 9.35 3.65
N GLU A 107 8.42 8.99 4.89
CA GLU A 107 9.77 8.87 5.40
C GLU A 107 10.00 7.44 5.90
N VAL A 108 11.04 6.78 5.40
CA VAL A 108 11.32 5.38 5.76
C VAL A 108 11.58 5.26 7.26
N LYS A 109 10.76 4.44 7.93
CA LYS A 109 10.89 4.10 9.36
C LYS A 109 11.58 2.76 9.56
N ALA A 110 11.19 1.76 8.75
CA ALA A 110 11.75 0.41 8.82
C ALA A 110 11.81 -0.23 7.43
N ARG A 111 12.72 -1.19 7.30
CA ARG A 111 12.98 -1.93 6.06
C ARG A 111 13.09 -3.41 6.36
N ASP A 112 12.66 -4.23 5.40
CA ASP A 112 12.87 -5.66 5.31
C ASP A 112 13.12 -6.03 3.85
N ASP A 113 14.02 -6.96 3.57
CA ASP A 113 14.35 -7.30 2.17
C ASP A 113 13.23 -8.07 1.47
N GLY A 114 12.25 -8.56 2.22
CA GLY A 114 11.13 -9.31 1.68
C GLY A 114 11.54 -10.70 1.15
N PRO A 115 10.58 -11.45 0.59
CA PRO A 115 10.83 -12.82 0.13
C PRO A 115 11.51 -12.91 -1.25
N ASP A 116 11.48 -11.84 -2.04
CA ASP A 116 12.08 -11.82 -3.38
C ASP A 116 13.40 -11.04 -3.38
N ALA A 117 14.51 -11.77 -3.43
CA ALA A 117 15.85 -11.18 -3.48
C ALA A 117 16.10 -10.29 -4.70
N ASN A 118 15.29 -10.38 -5.76
CA ASN A 118 15.41 -9.58 -6.98
C ASN A 118 14.51 -8.33 -6.96
N ALA A 119 13.71 -8.15 -5.92
CA ALA A 119 12.82 -7.01 -5.79
C ALA A 119 13.39 -5.92 -4.84
N ILE A 120 12.89 -4.71 -5.00
CA ILE A 120 13.14 -3.64 -4.03
C ILE A 120 12.54 -4.02 -2.66
N PRO A 121 13.13 -3.57 -1.53
CA PRO A 121 12.72 -4.00 -0.19
C PRO A 121 11.30 -3.60 0.16
N TRP A 122 10.73 -4.34 1.11
CA TRP A 122 9.52 -3.94 1.81
C TRP A 122 9.83 -2.81 2.80
N LEU A 123 8.90 -1.90 3.01
CA LEU A 123 9.08 -0.74 3.86
C LEU A 123 7.87 -0.49 4.74
N LEU A 124 8.13 0.04 5.93
CA LEU A 124 7.19 0.85 6.70
C LEU A 124 7.67 2.30 6.64
N LEU A 125 6.78 3.24 6.32
CA LEU A 125 7.06 4.66 6.26
C LEU A 125 6.12 5.40 7.21
N ASN A 126 6.65 6.45 7.86
CA ASN A 126 5.81 7.46 8.50
C ASN A 126 5.28 8.42 7.43
N ALA A 127 4.02 8.79 7.53
CA ALA A 127 3.46 9.85 6.70
C ALA A 127 4.01 11.21 7.10
N LYS A 128 4.39 12.00 6.12
CA LYS A 128 4.81 13.39 6.25
C LYS A 128 3.89 14.25 5.41
N SER A 129 3.57 15.43 5.93
CA SER A 129 2.83 16.47 5.18
C SER A 129 1.61 15.94 4.43
N PRO A 130 0.71 15.15 5.06
CA PRO A 130 -0.55 14.80 4.40
C PRO A 130 -1.32 16.08 4.11
N SER A 131 -1.93 16.17 2.94
CA SER A 131 -2.64 17.37 2.50
C SER A 131 -3.89 17.01 1.70
N GLY A 132 -4.84 17.95 1.66
CA GLY A 132 -6.14 17.75 1.05
C GLY A 132 -7.12 17.01 1.97
N LYS A 133 -8.41 17.03 1.59
CA LYS A 133 -9.50 16.35 2.32
C LYS A 133 -9.80 14.95 1.79
N GLY A 134 -9.07 14.50 0.75
CA GLY A 134 -9.31 13.24 0.09
C GLY A 134 -8.63 12.05 0.77
N VAL A 135 -8.50 10.97 0.03
CA VAL A 135 -8.15 9.64 0.53
C VAL A 135 -6.78 9.56 1.22
N PHE A 136 -5.80 10.41 0.86
CA PHE A 136 -4.48 10.43 1.49
C PHE A 136 -4.34 11.49 2.60
N GLY A 137 -5.32 12.38 2.77
CA GLY A 137 -5.24 13.51 3.70
C GLY A 137 -5.18 13.14 5.19
N GLN A 138 -5.53 11.91 5.56
CA GLN A 138 -5.51 11.40 6.93
C GLN A 138 -4.49 10.27 7.15
N THR A 139 -3.62 10.02 6.16
CA THR A 139 -2.62 8.96 6.24
C THR A 139 -1.59 9.25 7.34
N GLN A 140 -1.32 8.27 8.20
CA GLN A 140 -0.31 8.34 9.27
C GLN A 140 0.89 7.44 9.00
N SER A 141 0.67 6.27 8.37
CA SER A 141 1.75 5.40 7.95
C SER A 141 1.42 4.68 6.64
N ILE A 142 2.46 4.21 5.97
CA ILE A 142 2.38 3.56 4.67
C ILE A 142 3.26 2.32 4.72
N GLN A 143 2.74 1.18 4.25
CA GLN A 143 3.55 0.01 3.97
C GLN A 143 3.74 -0.15 2.46
N ARG A 144 4.95 -0.48 2.03
CA ARG A 144 5.26 -1.01 0.70
C ARG A 144 5.62 -2.47 0.85
N VAL A 145 4.83 -3.35 0.24
CA VAL A 145 5.04 -4.81 0.30
C VAL A 145 4.74 -5.46 -1.06
N ARG A 146 4.92 -6.78 -1.15
CA ARG A 146 4.66 -7.57 -2.37
C ARG A 146 5.37 -6.96 -3.59
N THR A 147 6.59 -6.52 -3.37
CA THR A 147 7.42 -5.89 -4.40
C THR A 147 7.88 -6.93 -5.43
N VAL A 148 7.94 -6.50 -6.69
CA VAL A 148 8.49 -7.28 -7.82
C VAL A 148 9.41 -6.37 -8.60
N GLY A 149 10.65 -6.79 -8.83
CA GLY A 149 11.64 -6.04 -9.59
C GLY A 149 12.06 -4.71 -8.95
N GLY A 150 12.47 -3.77 -9.77
CA GLY A 150 12.81 -2.40 -9.36
C GLY A 150 14.22 -2.20 -8.82
N LYS A 151 15.04 -3.24 -8.63
CA LYS A 151 16.44 -3.08 -8.21
C LYS A 151 17.30 -2.46 -9.32
N ALA A 152 18.30 -1.71 -8.93
CA ALA A 152 19.31 -1.20 -9.87
C ALA A 152 19.94 -2.36 -10.67
N PRO A 153 20.41 -2.10 -11.92
CA PRO A 153 21.09 -3.12 -12.72
C PRO A 153 22.28 -3.73 -11.96
N ALA A 154 22.33 -5.08 -11.92
CA ALA A 154 23.34 -5.81 -11.16
C ALA A 154 24.76 -5.63 -11.71
N GLN A 155 24.89 -5.26 -12.99
CA GLN A 155 26.18 -5.02 -13.65
C GLN A 155 26.89 -3.74 -13.14
N GLY A 156 26.20 -2.94 -12.31
CA GLY A 156 26.75 -1.65 -11.91
C GLY A 156 26.84 -0.66 -13.08
N CYS A 157 27.65 0.39 -12.93
CA CYS A 157 28.01 1.31 -14.02
C CYS A 157 29.43 1.85 -13.81
N GLY A 158 30.02 2.38 -14.88
CA GLY A 158 31.36 2.96 -14.88
C GLY A 158 31.34 4.45 -15.20
N GLN A 159 32.53 5.07 -15.16
CA GLN A 159 32.69 6.50 -15.44
C GLN A 159 32.18 6.89 -16.84
N GLU A 160 32.31 6.00 -17.82
CA GLU A 160 31.81 6.20 -19.18
C GLU A 160 30.28 6.30 -19.28
N GLN A 161 29.60 5.87 -18.23
CA GLN A 161 28.14 5.92 -18.11
C GLN A 161 27.66 7.05 -17.17
N ALA A 162 28.58 7.89 -16.69
CA ALA A 162 28.23 8.98 -15.77
C ALA A 162 27.10 9.85 -16.32
N GLY A 163 26.09 10.11 -15.51
CA GLY A 163 24.88 10.87 -15.87
C GLY A 163 23.84 10.08 -16.67
N GLN A 164 24.13 8.83 -17.09
CA GLN A 164 23.11 8.01 -17.72
C GLN A 164 22.01 7.65 -16.72
N VAL A 165 20.76 7.61 -17.22
CA VAL A 165 19.59 7.29 -16.44
C VAL A 165 19.02 5.95 -16.92
N THR A 166 18.68 5.07 -15.98
CA THR A 166 17.96 3.83 -16.24
C THR A 166 16.63 3.79 -15.51
N ARG A 167 15.63 3.17 -16.13
CA ARG A 167 14.24 3.05 -15.64
C ARG A 167 13.91 1.57 -15.48
N VAL A 168 13.93 1.08 -14.25
CA VAL A 168 13.78 -0.35 -13.96
C VAL A 168 12.34 -0.64 -13.57
N PRO A 169 11.61 -1.48 -14.32
CA PRO A 169 10.22 -1.82 -14.02
C PRO A 169 10.05 -2.40 -12.61
N TYR A 170 8.99 -1.98 -11.92
CA TYR A 170 8.60 -2.56 -10.64
C TYR A 170 7.10 -2.60 -10.45
N LYS A 171 6.67 -3.48 -9.54
CA LYS A 171 5.33 -3.49 -8.96
C LYS A 171 5.44 -3.53 -7.45
N ALA A 172 4.43 -3.00 -6.77
CA ALA A 172 4.31 -3.07 -5.31
C ALA A 172 2.84 -2.96 -4.91
N THR A 173 2.51 -3.40 -3.69
CA THR A 173 1.26 -3.04 -3.03
C THR A 173 1.57 -2.05 -1.92
N TYR A 174 0.84 -0.94 -1.89
CA TYR A 174 0.88 0.04 -0.83
C TYR A 174 -0.37 -0.08 0.04
N TYR A 175 -0.18 -0.11 1.36
CA TYR A 175 -1.22 -0.07 2.37
C TYR A 175 -1.09 1.24 3.15
N PHE A 176 -2.14 2.04 3.14
CA PHE A 176 -2.19 3.34 3.84
C PHE A 176 -3.04 3.19 5.09
N TYR A 177 -2.55 3.71 6.19
CA TYR A 177 -3.19 3.61 7.49
C TYR A 177 -3.51 4.99 8.03
N ALA A 178 -4.70 5.14 8.61
CA ALA A 178 -5.17 6.35 9.28
C ALA A 178 -5.43 6.07 10.77
N ALA A 179 -5.64 7.11 11.57
CA ALA A 179 -6.09 6.94 12.94
C ALA A 179 -7.41 6.17 12.96
N ARG A 180 -7.59 5.34 13.99
CA ARG A 180 -8.90 4.74 14.26
C ARG A 180 -9.88 5.84 14.63
N PRO A 181 -11.10 5.89 14.04
CA PRO A 181 -12.15 6.83 14.42
C PRO A 181 -12.52 6.74 15.90
#